data_b105813a95b1b698bdcec6e1596ca6bc
#
_entry.id   b105813a95b1b698bdcec6e1596ca6bc
#
_cell.length_a   1.000
_cell.length_b   1.000
_cell.length_c   1.000
_cell.angle_alpha   90.00
_cell.angle_beta   90.00
_cell.angle_gamma   90.00
#
_symmetry.space_group_name_H-M   'P 1'
#
loop_
_entity.id
_entity.type
_entity.pdbx_description
1 polymer ?
#
loop_
_entity_poly.entity_id
_entity_poly.type
_entity_poly.pdbx_seq_one_letter_code
_entity_poly.pdbx_strand_id
1 'polypeptide(L)'
;MKNVRMAGVAFFLLMMQLVCLSVKADNKADYLKLAQKVRQEVWDNTPVDFKKRAVPEKFKKESAVILSYYKELSTDYHRKATTELFISGRLTRQIDCEDMERMLIQINDKKALKDYSEFSFLTKSKKWQGGYHHTTNTILGIRVLKKDGTVQVVDFDDYVDVKEGKKGKELSQKIAVPGLEIGDCIDVFSLDQIDTQEQQLDPFVFFLRQSEPVLYSRIHCVLDQSLATVYRSMNGAPEFKQTTDKDKNAVLDLTMDQPVDAEPSVWYNATVQSPYIMMFITPTKTKTVIVEKAMRQKGVRANPDVAPILQDDWKLMKTYVSKNGYSPIGLSGKYTRVFKALKNADLSAEEKADRIFSFEYICAGTSQASFNVVPNYLRKLGVELEMGITTPLGALPVDQLINYNSTTWFFRLKGTNLYYFPGTYPKVASEIPYIYQGRKAYMQDSEE
;
A
#
# COMPACT_ATOMS: atom_id res chain seq x y z
N MET A 1 -36.39 -11.29 9.55
CA MET A 1 -35.00 -11.26 10.07
C MET A 1 -34.15 -12.49 9.70
N LYS A 2 -34.68 -13.66 9.41
CA LYS A 2 -33.90 -14.85 8.93
C LYS A 2 -33.44 -14.75 7.48
N ASN A 3 -34.19 -14.11 6.59
CA ASN A 3 -33.91 -14.08 5.15
C ASN A 3 -32.84 -13.06 4.73
N VAL A 4 -32.61 -12.00 5.53
CA VAL A 4 -31.56 -11.00 5.26
C VAL A 4 -30.15 -11.54 5.59
N ARG A 5 -30.06 -12.43 6.59
CA ARG A 5 -28.78 -13.10 6.91
C ARG A 5 -28.36 -14.14 5.88
N MET A 6 -29.34 -14.77 5.21
CA MET A 6 -29.04 -15.74 4.14
C MET A 6 -28.54 -15.10 2.84
N ALA A 7 -29.02 -13.91 2.49
CA ALA A 7 -28.57 -13.20 1.28
C ALA A 7 -27.11 -12.75 1.39
N GLY A 8 -26.68 -12.22 2.54
CA GLY A 8 -25.28 -11.85 2.77
C GLY A 8 -24.30 -13.05 2.77
N VAL A 9 -24.76 -14.20 3.28
CA VAL A 9 -23.97 -15.43 3.30
C VAL A 9 -23.88 -16.08 1.92
N ALA A 10 -24.94 -15.98 1.11
CA ALA A 10 -24.97 -16.49 -0.27
C ALA A 10 -24.04 -15.68 -1.18
N PHE A 11 -23.98 -14.36 -1.02
CA PHE A 11 -23.05 -13.48 -1.74
C PHE A 11 -21.59 -13.87 -1.43
N PHE A 12 -21.32 -14.15 -0.17
CA PHE A 12 -19.97 -14.51 0.30
C PHE A 12 -19.51 -15.89 -0.21
N LEU A 13 -20.41 -16.88 -0.23
CA LEU A 13 -20.11 -18.20 -0.79
C LEU A 13 -19.88 -18.15 -2.31
N LEU A 14 -20.51 -17.20 -3.02
CA LEU A 14 -20.33 -17.00 -4.45
C LEU A 14 -18.97 -16.34 -4.75
N MET A 15 -18.55 -15.33 -3.94
CA MET A 15 -17.20 -14.72 -4.05
C MET A 15 -16.09 -15.72 -3.75
N MET A 16 -16.24 -16.60 -2.73
CA MET A 16 -15.27 -17.67 -2.49
C MET A 16 -15.20 -18.71 -3.62
N GLN A 17 -16.26 -18.91 -4.40
CA GLN A 17 -16.23 -19.79 -5.58
C GLN A 17 -15.50 -19.14 -6.75
N LEU A 18 -15.47 -17.80 -6.84
CA LEU A 18 -14.68 -17.06 -7.84
C LEU A 18 -13.17 -17.20 -7.61
N VAL A 19 -12.72 -17.23 -6.37
CA VAL A 19 -11.30 -17.43 -6.03
C VAL A 19 -10.75 -18.77 -6.55
N CYS A 20 -11.60 -19.79 -6.68
CA CYS A 20 -11.22 -21.09 -7.27
C CYS A 20 -11.05 -21.07 -8.78
N LEU A 21 -11.51 -20.03 -9.47
CA LEU A 21 -11.41 -19.86 -10.92
C LEU A 21 -10.33 -18.82 -11.29
N SER A 22 -9.15 -18.88 -10.71
CA SER A 22 -8.00 -18.15 -11.26
C SER A 22 -7.67 -18.70 -12.66
N VAL A 23 -8.57 -18.48 -13.60
CA VAL A 23 -8.31 -18.68 -15.01
C VAL A 23 -7.30 -17.61 -15.40
N LYS A 24 -6.09 -18.01 -15.70
CA LYS A 24 -5.12 -17.12 -16.35
C LYS A 24 -5.74 -16.69 -17.68
N ALA A 25 -6.35 -15.54 -17.73
CA ALA A 25 -6.75 -14.91 -18.97
C ALA A 25 -5.45 -14.52 -19.70
N ASP A 26 -4.91 -15.43 -20.50
CA ASP A 26 -3.66 -15.20 -21.22
C ASP A 26 -3.89 -14.41 -22.51
N ASN A 27 -5.14 -14.27 -22.95
CA ASN A 27 -5.50 -13.49 -24.13
C ASN A 27 -6.71 -12.56 -23.85
N LYS A 28 -6.95 -11.60 -24.75
CA LYS A 28 -8.03 -10.61 -24.65
C LYS A 28 -9.41 -11.28 -24.52
N ALA A 29 -9.68 -12.36 -25.26
CA ALA A 29 -10.96 -13.04 -25.27
C ALA A 29 -11.28 -13.70 -23.92
N ASP A 30 -10.29 -14.32 -23.28
CA ASP A 30 -10.47 -14.92 -21.94
C ASP A 30 -10.69 -13.86 -20.88
N TYR A 31 -9.98 -12.73 -20.95
CA TYR A 31 -10.21 -11.58 -20.08
C TYR A 31 -11.64 -11.05 -20.23
N LEU A 32 -12.13 -10.82 -21.45
CA LEU A 32 -13.47 -10.30 -21.69
C LEU A 32 -14.56 -11.23 -21.14
N LYS A 33 -14.42 -12.55 -21.33
CA LYS A 33 -15.36 -13.54 -20.75
C LYS A 33 -15.37 -13.50 -19.23
N LEU A 34 -14.19 -13.47 -18.61
CA LEU A 34 -14.05 -13.36 -17.16
C LEU A 34 -14.66 -12.05 -16.66
N ALA A 35 -14.32 -10.93 -17.30
CA ALA A 35 -14.83 -9.62 -16.94
C ALA A 35 -16.35 -9.51 -17.08
N GLN A 36 -16.95 -10.08 -18.14
CA GLN A 36 -18.39 -10.12 -18.30
C GLN A 36 -19.07 -10.89 -17.17
N LYS A 37 -18.54 -12.05 -16.82
CA LYS A 37 -19.07 -12.86 -15.71
C LYS A 37 -19.01 -12.10 -14.39
N VAL A 38 -17.86 -11.49 -14.07
CA VAL A 38 -17.67 -10.71 -12.83
C VAL A 38 -18.61 -9.52 -12.78
N ARG A 39 -18.77 -8.78 -13.89
CA ARG A 39 -19.70 -7.64 -13.95
C ARG A 39 -21.14 -8.07 -13.65
N GLN A 40 -21.58 -9.16 -14.26
CA GLN A 40 -22.91 -9.70 -14.01
C GLN A 40 -23.08 -10.06 -12.53
N GLU A 41 -22.12 -10.76 -11.93
CA GLU A 41 -22.17 -11.18 -10.53
C GLU A 41 -22.19 -10.00 -9.56
N VAL A 42 -21.37 -8.98 -9.79
CA VAL A 42 -21.34 -7.77 -8.95
C VAL A 42 -22.67 -7.02 -9.01
N TRP A 43 -23.30 -6.93 -10.18
CA TRP A 43 -24.57 -6.22 -10.32
C TRP A 43 -25.76 -7.00 -9.82
N ASP A 44 -25.82 -8.31 -10.05
CA ASP A 44 -26.90 -9.18 -9.59
C ASP A 44 -26.93 -9.28 -8.06
N ASN A 45 -25.76 -9.22 -7.42
CA ASN A 45 -25.61 -9.30 -5.98
C ASN A 45 -25.44 -7.92 -5.31
N THR A 46 -25.94 -6.85 -5.92
CA THR A 46 -25.87 -5.51 -5.35
C THR A 46 -26.47 -5.46 -3.94
N PRO A 47 -25.69 -5.05 -2.90
CA PRO A 47 -26.20 -4.95 -1.54
C PRO A 47 -27.37 -3.97 -1.41
N VAL A 48 -28.33 -4.28 -0.52
CA VAL A 48 -29.57 -3.47 -0.34
C VAL A 48 -29.26 -2.03 0.09
N ASP A 49 -28.17 -1.83 0.81
CA ASP A 49 -27.71 -0.53 1.28
C ASP A 49 -26.85 0.23 0.25
N PHE A 50 -26.44 -0.39 -0.86
CA PHE A 50 -25.87 0.27 -2.03
C PHE A 50 -26.98 0.82 -2.92
N LYS A 51 -27.41 2.05 -2.66
CA LYS A 51 -28.60 2.64 -3.30
C LYS A 51 -28.47 4.15 -3.46
N LYS A 52 -29.34 4.71 -4.30
CA LYS A 52 -29.53 6.17 -4.40
C LYS A 52 -29.99 6.73 -3.05
N ARG A 53 -29.47 7.89 -2.68
CA ARG A 53 -29.80 8.65 -1.49
C ARG A 53 -30.13 10.10 -1.85
N ALA A 54 -31.00 10.74 -1.08
CA ALA A 54 -31.26 12.17 -1.25
C ALA A 54 -30.02 12.97 -0.90
N VAL A 55 -29.62 13.85 -1.79
CA VAL A 55 -28.47 14.74 -1.59
C VAL A 55 -28.83 15.84 -0.61
N PRO A 56 -28.15 15.97 0.55
CA PRO A 56 -28.36 17.04 1.49
C PRO A 56 -28.15 18.42 0.86
N GLU A 57 -28.84 19.44 1.40
CA GLU A 57 -28.79 20.82 0.89
C GLU A 57 -27.35 21.35 0.73
N LYS A 58 -26.50 21.04 1.71
CA LYS A 58 -25.10 21.47 1.73
C LYS A 58 -24.29 20.99 0.52
N PHE A 59 -24.69 19.88 -0.12
CA PHE A 59 -23.97 19.28 -1.25
C PHE A 59 -24.67 19.48 -2.61
N LYS A 60 -25.81 20.17 -2.66
CA LYS A 60 -26.52 20.40 -3.93
C LYS A 60 -25.74 21.24 -4.95
N LYS A 61 -24.72 21.98 -4.50
CA LYS A 61 -23.85 22.79 -5.36
C LYS A 61 -22.58 22.06 -5.79
N GLU A 62 -22.33 20.85 -5.28
CA GLU A 62 -21.19 20.07 -5.67
C GLU A 62 -21.37 19.50 -7.09
N SER A 63 -20.29 19.48 -7.87
CA SER A 63 -20.30 18.99 -9.26
C SER A 63 -20.74 17.53 -9.34
N ALA A 64 -20.31 16.70 -8.39
CA ALA A 64 -20.74 15.32 -8.21
C ALA A 64 -20.88 15.00 -6.73
N VAL A 65 -21.65 13.96 -6.41
CA VAL A 65 -21.82 13.44 -5.04
C VAL A 65 -21.83 11.91 -5.09
N ILE A 66 -21.00 11.29 -4.29
CA ILE A 66 -20.99 9.84 -4.11
C ILE A 66 -22.13 9.45 -3.15
N LEU A 67 -23.17 8.85 -3.70
CA LEU A 67 -24.36 8.45 -2.94
C LEU A 67 -24.09 7.21 -2.10
N SER A 68 -23.24 6.29 -2.61
CA SER A 68 -22.81 5.07 -1.92
C SER A 68 -21.38 4.74 -2.35
N TYR A 69 -20.53 4.48 -1.39
CA TYR A 69 -19.14 4.04 -1.57
C TYR A 69 -18.93 2.69 -0.88
N TYR A 70 -18.44 1.70 -1.62
CA TYR A 70 -18.12 0.40 -1.09
C TYR A 70 -16.67 0.04 -1.38
N LYS A 71 -15.99 -0.44 -0.36
CA LYS A 71 -14.67 -1.05 -0.47
C LYS A 71 -14.75 -2.45 0.12
N GLU A 72 -14.43 -3.46 -0.70
CA GLU A 72 -14.44 -4.85 -0.27
C GLU A 72 -13.07 -5.46 -0.50
N LEU A 73 -12.56 -6.19 0.49
CA LEU A 73 -11.27 -6.86 0.44
C LEU A 73 -11.46 -8.31 0.89
N SER A 74 -11.05 -9.25 0.07
CA SER A 74 -11.02 -10.65 0.46
C SER A 74 -9.66 -11.28 0.22
N THR A 75 -9.27 -12.25 1.05
CA THR A 75 -8.01 -12.98 0.90
C THR A 75 -8.23 -14.47 1.08
N ASP A 76 -7.54 -15.26 0.26
CA ASP A 76 -7.42 -16.72 0.40
C ASP A 76 -5.95 -17.12 0.39
N TYR A 77 -5.54 -17.98 1.33
CA TYR A 77 -4.17 -18.40 1.49
C TYR A 77 -4.00 -19.90 1.33
N HIS A 78 -3.52 -20.34 0.21
CA HIS A 78 -3.45 -21.73 -0.16
C HIS A 78 -2.07 -22.16 -0.68
N ARG A 79 -1.94 -23.47 -0.92
CA ARG A 79 -0.75 -24.05 -1.56
C ARG A 79 -1.02 -24.19 -3.05
N LYS A 80 -0.07 -23.74 -3.87
CA LYS A 80 -0.11 -23.89 -5.32
C LYS A 80 1.13 -24.61 -5.82
N ALA A 81 0.95 -25.54 -6.74
CA ALA A 81 2.06 -26.14 -7.45
C ALA A 81 2.59 -25.16 -8.50
N THR A 82 3.85 -24.75 -8.37
CA THR A 82 4.53 -23.94 -9.37
C THR A 82 5.51 -24.81 -10.12
N THR A 83 5.43 -24.79 -11.45
CA THR A 83 6.44 -25.37 -12.33
C THR A 83 7.46 -24.29 -12.64
N GLU A 84 8.52 -24.19 -11.85
CA GLU A 84 9.69 -23.42 -12.24
C GLU A 84 10.63 -24.31 -13.04
N LEU A 85 10.96 -23.86 -14.26
CA LEU A 85 12.05 -24.39 -15.10
C LEU A 85 12.17 -25.91 -15.09
N PHE A 86 11.21 -26.63 -15.67
CA PHE A 86 11.30 -28.03 -16.13
C PHE A 86 11.95 -29.08 -15.18
N ILE A 87 12.43 -28.71 -13.99
CA ILE A 87 13.29 -29.57 -13.17
C ILE A 87 12.72 -29.98 -11.82
N SER A 88 11.82 -29.19 -11.21
CA SER A 88 11.13 -29.62 -9.98
C SER A 88 9.84 -28.84 -9.74
N GLY A 89 8.72 -29.57 -9.61
CA GLY A 89 7.49 -29.00 -9.09
C GLY A 89 7.69 -28.60 -7.63
N ARG A 90 7.64 -27.31 -7.33
CA ARG A 90 7.69 -26.79 -5.97
C ARG A 90 6.28 -26.39 -5.54
N LEU A 91 5.85 -26.84 -4.37
CA LEU A 91 4.64 -26.31 -3.72
C LEU A 91 5.01 -24.99 -3.08
N THR A 92 4.53 -23.90 -3.65
CA THR A 92 4.61 -22.56 -3.07
C THR A 92 3.31 -22.23 -2.35
N ARG A 93 3.37 -21.32 -1.40
CA ARG A 93 2.18 -20.72 -0.78
C ARG A 93 1.84 -19.44 -1.52
N GLN A 94 0.54 -19.24 -1.75
CA GLN A 94 0.02 -18.11 -2.49
C GLN A 94 -1.06 -17.42 -1.68
N ILE A 95 -1.09 -16.09 -1.76
CA ILE A 95 -2.23 -15.29 -1.34
C ILE A 95 -2.93 -14.83 -2.61
N ASP A 96 -4.17 -15.23 -2.77
CA ASP A 96 -5.09 -14.62 -3.73
C ASP A 96 -5.89 -13.55 -2.97
N CYS A 97 -5.93 -12.36 -3.53
CA CYS A 97 -6.61 -11.22 -2.92
C CYS A 97 -7.53 -10.57 -3.96
N GLU A 98 -8.75 -10.29 -3.56
CA GLU A 98 -9.69 -9.47 -4.32
C GLU A 98 -9.90 -8.16 -3.58
N ASP A 99 -9.63 -7.05 -4.28
CA ASP A 99 -9.78 -5.69 -3.79
C ASP A 99 -10.75 -4.95 -4.70
N MET A 100 -12.00 -4.76 -4.24
CA MET A 100 -13.06 -4.11 -4.99
C MET A 100 -13.36 -2.74 -4.41
N GLU A 101 -13.43 -1.75 -5.29
CA GLU A 101 -13.97 -0.43 -5.00
C GLU A 101 -15.16 -0.16 -5.91
N ARG A 102 -16.30 0.26 -5.32
CA ARG A 102 -17.54 0.54 -6.06
C ARG A 102 -18.18 1.82 -5.59
N MET A 103 -18.58 2.65 -6.53
CA MET A 103 -19.19 3.95 -6.26
C MET A 103 -20.48 4.14 -7.05
N LEU A 104 -21.48 4.71 -6.39
CA LEU A 104 -22.68 5.24 -7.04
C LEU A 104 -22.60 6.76 -6.99
N ILE A 105 -22.37 7.41 -8.12
CA ILE A 105 -22.04 8.83 -8.23
C ILE A 105 -23.14 9.56 -8.97
N GLN A 106 -23.70 10.61 -8.40
CA GLN A 106 -24.66 11.50 -9.06
C GLN A 106 -23.92 12.63 -9.78
N ILE A 107 -24.26 12.86 -11.05
CA ILE A 107 -23.67 13.89 -11.89
C ILE A 107 -24.55 15.14 -11.84
N ASN A 108 -24.04 16.26 -11.33
CA ASN A 108 -24.85 17.45 -11.07
C ASN A 108 -24.59 18.58 -12.08
N ASP A 109 -23.43 18.61 -12.72
CA ASP A 109 -23.07 19.70 -13.66
C ASP A 109 -22.19 19.23 -14.82
N LYS A 110 -21.80 20.20 -15.68
CA LYS A 110 -20.96 19.97 -16.86
C LYS A 110 -19.53 19.54 -16.50
N LYS A 111 -19.01 19.95 -15.34
CA LYS A 111 -17.67 19.57 -14.90
C LYS A 111 -17.66 18.09 -14.58
N ALA A 112 -18.56 17.64 -13.73
CA ALA A 112 -18.69 16.20 -13.41
C ALA A 112 -19.01 15.37 -14.66
N LEU A 113 -19.87 15.87 -15.55
CA LEU A 113 -20.15 15.19 -16.81
C LEU A 113 -18.87 14.96 -17.62
N LYS A 114 -17.97 15.93 -17.67
CA LYS A 114 -16.67 15.80 -18.35
C LYS A 114 -15.75 14.83 -17.61
N ASP A 115 -15.65 14.96 -16.28
CA ASP A 115 -14.73 14.17 -15.45
C ASP A 115 -15.09 12.68 -15.45
N TYR A 116 -16.37 12.33 -15.57
CA TYR A 116 -16.89 10.95 -15.57
C TYR A 116 -17.29 10.42 -16.97
N SER A 117 -17.00 11.15 -18.05
CA SER A 117 -17.29 10.71 -19.42
C SER A 117 -16.31 9.67 -19.98
N GLU A 118 -15.17 9.49 -19.35
CA GLU A 118 -14.12 8.53 -19.74
C GLU A 118 -13.43 7.97 -18.51
N PHE A 119 -13.13 6.67 -18.54
CA PHE A 119 -12.33 6.02 -17.51
C PHE A 119 -11.08 5.39 -18.13
N SER A 120 -9.96 5.47 -17.40
CA SER A 120 -8.70 4.82 -17.75
C SER A 120 -8.40 3.70 -16.77
N PHE A 121 -7.98 2.55 -17.26
CA PHE A 121 -7.67 1.38 -16.43
C PHE A 121 -6.60 0.50 -17.07
N LEU A 122 -6.02 -0.42 -16.31
CA LEU A 122 -5.09 -1.44 -16.78
C LEU A 122 -5.74 -2.80 -16.59
N THR A 123 -5.93 -3.57 -17.65
CA THR A 123 -6.51 -4.91 -17.54
C THR A 123 -5.59 -5.88 -16.82
N LYS A 124 -4.29 -5.67 -16.90
CA LYS A 124 -3.29 -6.55 -16.27
C LYS A 124 -2.01 -5.80 -15.95
N SER A 125 -1.54 -5.99 -14.72
CA SER A 125 -0.19 -5.56 -14.34
C SER A 125 0.61 -6.74 -13.78
N LYS A 126 1.94 -6.72 -14.00
CA LYS A 126 2.87 -7.69 -13.43
C LYS A 126 4.02 -6.94 -12.79
N LYS A 127 4.24 -7.21 -11.51
CA LYS A 127 5.43 -6.72 -10.80
C LYS A 127 6.34 -7.90 -10.49
N TRP A 128 7.65 -7.70 -10.65
CA TRP A 128 8.66 -8.64 -10.23
C TRP A 128 9.34 -8.09 -8.99
N GLN A 129 9.31 -8.83 -7.91
CA GLN A 129 9.96 -8.42 -6.66
C GLN A 129 10.59 -9.63 -5.98
N GLY A 130 11.90 -9.55 -5.70
CA GLY A 130 12.61 -10.58 -4.94
C GLY A 130 12.61 -11.98 -5.55
N GLY A 131 12.45 -12.13 -6.88
CA GLY A 131 12.39 -13.41 -7.56
C GLY A 131 10.97 -13.98 -7.72
N TYR A 132 9.94 -13.26 -7.30
CA TYR A 132 8.54 -13.67 -7.34
C TYR A 132 7.70 -12.74 -8.20
N HIS A 133 6.64 -13.29 -8.78
CA HIS A 133 5.68 -12.55 -9.59
C HIS A 133 4.47 -12.13 -8.73
N HIS A 134 4.11 -10.86 -8.85
CA HIS A 134 2.79 -10.36 -8.50
C HIS A 134 2.04 -10.10 -9.80
N THR A 135 0.87 -10.68 -9.93
CA THR A 135 -0.01 -10.41 -11.07
C THR A 135 -1.29 -9.79 -10.53
N THR A 136 -1.69 -8.67 -11.09
CA THR A 136 -2.99 -8.06 -10.83
C THR A 136 -3.77 -8.04 -12.13
N ASN A 137 -4.98 -8.60 -12.12
CA ASN A 137 -5.96 -8.45 -13.18
C ASN A 137 -7.03 -7.48 -12.68
N THR A 138 -7.25 -6.38 -13.40
CA THR A 138 -8.26 -5.38 -13.03
C THR A 138 -9.48 -5.53 -13.92
N ILE A 139 -10.65 -5.61 -13.31
CA ILE A 139 -11.95 -5.67 -13.98
C ILE A 139 -12.71 -4.41 -13.62
N LEU A 140 -12.98 -3.60 -14.63
CA LEU A 140 -13.81 -2.40 -14.52
C LEU A 140 -15.23 -2.71 -14.98
N GLY A 141 -16.23 -2.25 -14.24
CA GLY A 141 -17.65 -2.30 -14.64
C GLY A 141 -18.29 -0.94 -14.49
N ILE A 142 -19.05 -0.50 -15.51
CA ILE A 142 -19.73 0.80 -15.52
C ILE A 142 -21.14 0.62 -16.04
N ARG A 143 -22.11 1.21 -15.35
CA ARG A 143 -23.47 1.39 -15.85
C ARG A 143 -24.02 2.76 -15.47
N VAL A 144 -24.84 3.31 -16.35
CA VAL A 144 -25.51 4.60 -16.15
C VAL A 144 -26.95 4.34 -15.72
N LEU A 145 -27.33 4.88 -14.58
CA LEU A 145 -28.70 4.86 -14.07
C LEU A 145 -29.37 6.18 -14.44
N LYS A 146 -30.15 6.20 -15.48
CA LYS A 146 -30.84 7.37 -16.00
C LYS A 146 -31.87 7.93 -15.00
N LYS A 147 -32.27 9.18 -15.19
CA LYS A 147 -33.33 9.84 -14.40
C LYS A 147 -34.67 9.13 -14.48
N ASP A 148 -35.00 8.55 -15.62
CA ASP A 148 -36.24 7.80 -15.87
C ASP A 148 -36.22 6.41 -15.26
N GLY A 149 -35.11 6.00 -14.65
CA GLY A 149 -34.96 4.67 -14.04
C GLY A 149 -34.39 3.61 -14.97
N THR A 150 -34.15 3.92 -16.25
CA THR A 150 -33.50 2.98 -17.17
C THR A 150 -32.03 2.79 -16.79
N VAL A 151 -31.49 1.60 -17.06
CA VAL A 151 -30.11 1.24 -16.79
C VAL A 151 -29.42 0.95 -18.12
N GLN A 152 -28.35 1.69 -18.40
CA GLN A 152 -27.50 1.50 -19.56
C GLN A 152 -26.16 0.92 -19.10
N VAL A 153 -25.85 -0.30 -19.50
CA VAL A 153 -24.55 -0.92 -19.25
C VAL A 153 -23.56 -0.46 -20.33
N VAL A 154 -22.37 -0.04 -19.91
CA VAL A 154 -21.30 0.33 -20.86
C VAL A 154 -20.69 -0.94 -21.43
N ASP A 155 -20.58 -1.01 -22.74
CA ASP A 155 -19.94 -2.11 -23.45
C ASP A 155 -18.42 -1.94 -23.37
N PHE A 156 -17.75 -2.98 -22.91
CA PHE A 156 -16.30 -2.97 -22.74
C PHE A 156 -15.54 -3.55 -23.95
N ASP A 157 -16.26 -4.02 -24.98
CA ASP A 157 -15.60 -4.44 -26.23
C ASP A 157 -15.02 -3.25 -26.98
N ASP A 158 -15.51 -2.02 -26.69
CA ASP A 158 -15.10 -0.77 -27.32
C ASP A 158 -13.94 -0.03 -26.61
N TYR A 159 -13.29 -0.65 -25.62
CA TYR A 159 -12.13 0.01 -25.00
C TYR A 159 -10.96 0.14 -25.98
N VAL A 160 -10.26 1.27 -25.88
CA VAL A 160 -9.12 1.61 -26.74
C VAL A 160 -7.82 1.46 -25.95
N ASP A 161 -6.88 0.72 -26.52
CA ASP A 161 -5.52 0.64 -25.98
C ASP A 161 -4.76 1.95 -26.26
N VAL A 162 -4.29 2.61 -25.20
CA VAL A 162 -3.50 3.84 -25.28
C VAL A 162 -2.08 3.55 -24.83
N LYS A 163 -1.11 3.91 -25.67
CA LYS A 163 0.31 3.77 -25.32
C LYS A 163 0.77 5.03 -24.60
N GLU A 164 1.06 4.88 -23.31
CA GLU A 164 1.53 5.97 -22.45
C GLU A 164 3.00 5.75 -22.06
N GLY A 165 3.62 6.81 -21.50
CA GLY A 165 4.98 6.79 -20.98
C GLY A 165 6.10 6.98 -22.01
N LYS A 166 7.33 7.15 -21.49
CA LYS A 166 8.53 7.29 -22.36
C LYS A 166 8.72 6.01 -23.20
N LYS A 167 8.56 6.13 -24.52
CA LYS A 167 8.63 5.07 -25.55
C LYS A 167 7.39 4.16 -25.65
N GLY A 168 6.20 4.58 -25.17
CA GLY A 168 4.96 3.81 -25.32
C GLY A 168 5.01 2.41 -24.69
N LYS A 169 5.70 2.28 -23.56
CA LYS A 169 5.87 1.00 -22.87
C LYS A 169 4.75 0.65 -21.89
N GLU A 170 3.95 1.64 -21.51
CA GLU A 170 2.80 1.47 -20.63
C GLU A 170 1.55 1.46 -21.49
N LEU A 171 0.79 0.37 -21.42
CA LEU A 171 -0.50 0.21 -22.08
C LEU A 171 -1.57 0.50 -21.05
N SER A 172 -2.34 1.57 -21.24
CA SER A 172 -3.59 1.80 -20.53
C SER A 172 -4.77 1.57 -21.49
N GLN A 173 -5.89 1.17 -20.94
CA GLN A 173 -7.16 1.06 -21.64
C GLN A 173 -8.01 2.27 -21.28
N LYS A 174 -8.70 2.83 -22.28
CA LYS A 174 -9.68 3.91 -22.10
C LYS A 174 -11.05 3.48 -22.57
N ILE A 175 -12.07 3.80 -21.79
CA ILE A 175 -13.46 3.53 -22.12
C ILE A 175 -14.31 4.78 -21.94
N ALA A 176 -15.06 5.14 -22.96
CA ALA A 176 -16.03 6.22 -22.88
C ALA A 176 -17.32 5.76 -22.21
N VAL A 177 -18.05 6.67 -21.58
CA VAL A 177 -19.37 6.45 -21.00
C VAL A 177 -20.41 7.14 -21.89
N PRO A 178 -20.94 6.45 -22.89
CA PRO A 178 -21.88 7.06 -23.84
C PRO A 178 -23.21 7.38 -23.16
N GLY A 179 -23.87 8.44 -23.62
CA GLY A 179 -25.22 8.80 -23.19
C GLY A 179 -25.34 9.33 -21.76
N LEU A 180 -24.23 9.62 -21.08
CA LEU A 180 -24.25 10.23 -19.74
C LEU A 180 -24.78 11.66 -19.81
N GLU A 181 -25.68 12.02 -18.91
CA GLU A 181 -26.30 13.34 -18.81
C GLU A 181 -26.27 13.90 -17.37
N ILE A 182 -26.38 15.23 -17.26
CA ILE A 182 -26.51 15.86 -15.95
C ILE A 182 -27.76 15.35 -15.23
N GLY A 183 -27.60 14.89 -14.01
CA GLY A 183 -28.62 14.30 -13.13
C GLY A 183 -28.76 12.78 -13.23
N ASP A 184 -28.02 12.13 -14.11
CA ASP A 184 -27.86 10.67 -14.08
C ASP A 184 -26.96 10.24 -12.90
N CYS A 185 -26.96 8.94 -12.62
CA CYS A 185 -25.98 8.36 -11.70
C CYS A 185 -25.11 7.36 -12.44
N ILE A 186 -23.82 7.33 -12.13
CA ILE A 186 -22.91 6.28 -12.58
C ILE A 186 -22.72 5.29 -11.43
N ASP A 187 -22.94 4.01 -11.70
CA ASP A 187 -22.51 2.90 -10.84
C ASP A 187 -21.25 2.31 -11.48
N VAL A 188 -20.10 2.59 -10.87
CA VAL A 188 -18.79 2.17 -11.33
C VAL A 188 -18.12 1.31 -10.27
N PHE A 189 -17.49 0.22 -10.70
CA PHE A 189 -16.61 -0.55 -9.82
C PHE A 189 -15.31 -0.93 -10.53
N SER A 190 -14.24 -1.04 -9.74
CA SER A 190 -12.97 -1.64 -10.11
C SER A 190 -12.69 -2.79 -9.16
N LEU A 191 -12.45 -3.98 -9.70
CA LEU A 191 -12.03 -5.17 -8.95
C LEU A 191 -10.63 -5.57 -9.37
N ASP A 192 -9.69 -5.52 -8.44
CA ASP A 192 -8.34 -6.02 -8.60
C ASP A 192 -8.23 -7.44 -8.04
N GLN A 193 -7.94 -8.40 -8.93
CA GLN A 193 -7.60 -9.78 -8.56
C GLN A 193 -6.08 -9.90 -8.49
N ILE A 194 -5.56 -9.97 -7.27
CA ILE A 194 -4.12 -9.95 -6.97
C ILE A 194 -3.67 -11.36 -6.62
N ASP A 195 -2.72 -11.88 -7.38
CA ASP A 195 -2.07 -13.19 -7.17
C ASP A 195 -0.62 -12.93 -6.73
N THR A 196 -0.28 -13.30 -5.50
CA THR A 196 1.06 -13.10 -4.96
C THR A 196 1.65 -14.37 -4.36
N GLN A 197 2.85 -14.75 -4.85
CA GLN A 197 3.55 -15.96 -4.42
C GLN A 197 4.48 -15.68 -3.23
N GLU A 198 4.30 -16.41 -2.11
CA GLU A 198 5.15 -16.41 -0.91
C GLU A 198 5.53 -15.03 -0.33
N GLN A 199 4.83 -13.97 -0.74
CA GLN A 199 5.13 -12.60 -0.35
C GLN A 199 3.98 -11.97 0.46
N GLN A 200 4.32 -10.93 1.18
CA GLN A 200 3.33 -10.05 1.78
C GLN A 200 2.63 -9.24 0.69
N LEU A 201 1.39 -8.89 0.92
CA LEU A 201 0.68 -7.91 0.11
C LEU A 201 1.23 -6.50 0.38
N ASP A 202 1.17 -5.63 -0.62
CA ASP A 202 1.37 -4.20 -0.40
C ASP A 202 0.36 -3.71 0.65
N PRO A 203 0.69 -2.71 1.49
CA PRO A 203 -0.25 -2.18 2.46
C PRO A 203 -1.51 -1.63 1.79
N PHE A 204 -2.69 -2.00 2.30
CA PHE A 204 -3.95 -1.40 1.91
C PHE A 204 -4.19 -0.11 2.69
N VAL A 205 -4.64 0.93 1.99
CA VAL A 205 -4.99 2.22 2.59
C VAL A 205 -6.45 2.52 2.26
N PHE A 206 -7.27 2.64 3.30
CA PHE A 206 -8.69 2.97 3.18
C PHE A 206 -8.88 4.43 3.59
N PHE A 207 -8.85 5.35 2.63
CA PHE A 207 -9.19 6.74 2.87
C PHE A 207 -10.71 6.88 3.04
N LEU A 208 -11.13 7.58 4.11
CA LEU A 208 -12.55 7.78 4.42
C LEU A 208 -13.13 9.05 3.79
N ARG A 209 -12.28 9.87 3.17
CA ARG A 209 -12.67 10.97 2.29
C ARG A 209 -12.33 10.65 0.86
N GLN A 210 -13.12 11.16 -0.05
CA GLN A 210 -12.95 11.01 -1.49
C GLN A 210 -12.86 12.40 -2.15
N SER A 211 -12.59 12.44 -3.45
CA SER A 211 -12.59 13.70 -4.23
C SER A 211 -13.94 14.42 -4.22
N GLU A 212 -15.02 13.68 -4.05
CA GLU A 212 -16.40 14.18 -3.92
C GLU A 212 -16.97 13.87 -2.54
N PRO A 213 -17.99 14.62 -2.08
CA PRO A 213 -18.70 14.30 -0.85
C PRO A 213 -19.32 12.88 -0.91
N VAL A 214 -19.19 12.13 0.18
CA VAL A 214 -19.73 10.77 0.31
C VAL A 214 -20.89 10.76 1.27
N LEU A 215 -22.05 10.25 0.87
CA LEU A 215 -23.23 10.19 1.73
C LEU A 215 -23.28 8.93 2.59
N TYR A 216 -22.71 7.84 2.08
CA TYR A 216 -22.66 6.54 2.76
C TYR A 216 -21.45 5.77 2.31
N SER A 217 -20.74 5.20 3.25
CA SER A 217 -19.64 4.30 2.91
C SER A 217 -19.65 3.03 3.75
N ARG A 218 -19.20 1.94 3.14
CA ARG A 218 -18.96 0.67 3.81
C ARG A 218 -17.63 0.09 3.35
N ILE A 219 -16.82 -0.34 4.32
CA ILE A 219 -15.62 -1.12 4.10
C ILE A 219 -15.85 -2.49 4.71
N HIS A 220 -15.68 -3.54 3.91
CA HIS A 220 -15.91 -4.91 4.30
C HIS A 220 -14.70 -5.76 3.92
N CYS A 221 -14.03 -6.37 4.92
CA CYS A 221 -12.86 -7.21 4.66
C CYS A 221 -13.11 -8.62 5.19
N VAL A 222 -12.73 -9.63 4.40
CA VAL A 222 -12.74 -11.02 4.83
C VAL A 222 -11.38 -11.64 4.62
N LEU A 223 -10.74 -11.96 5.71
CA LEU A 223 -9.32 -12.27 5.78
C LEU A 223 -9.12 -13.71 6.20
N ASP A 224 -8.41 -14.47 5.38
CA ASP A 224 -8.12 -15.88 5.65
C ASP A 224 -7.52 -16.06 7.04
N GLN A 225 -8.05 -17.03 7.76
CA GLN A 225 -7.66 -17.32 9.13
C GLN A 225 -6.19 -17.69 9.31
N SER A 226 -5.46 -18.05 8.25
CA SER A 226 -4.05 -18.43 8.28
C SER A 226 -3.10 -17.26 8.10
N LEU A 227 -3.64 -16.07 7.79
CA LEU A 227 -2.87 -14.85 7.65
C LEU A 227 -2.72 -14.11 8.99
N ALA A 228 -1.71 -13.27 9.06
CA ALA A 228 -1.53 -12.26 10.08
C ALA A 228 -1.91 -10.91 9.49
N THR A 229 -2.86 -10.24 10.12
CA THR A 229 -3.30 -8.91 9.71
C THR A 229 -3.07 -7.91 10.83
N VAL A 230 -2.52 -6.78 10.48
CA VAL A 230 -2.36 -5.65 11.40
C VAL A 230 -2.94 -4.42 10.73
N TYR A 231 -3.76 -3.67 11.44
CA TYR A 231 -4.22 -2.38 10.94
C TYR A 231 -4.11 -1.27 11.99
N ARG A 232 -4.05 -0.04 11.51
CA ARG A 232 -4.04 1.16 12.33
C ARG A 232 -5.03 2.19 11.81
N SER A 233 -5.88 2.67 12.70
CA SER A 233 -6.79 3.80 12.44
C SER A 233 -6.05 5.11 12.69
N MET A 234 -6.01 5.97 11.66
CA MET A 234 -5.24 7.20 11.64
C MET A 234 -6.15 8.42 11.59
N ASN A 235 -5.68 9.54 12.17
CA ASN A 235 -6.32 10.84 12.10
C ASN A 235 -7.79 10.82 12.52
N GLY A 236 -8.14 10.03 13.54
CA GLY A 236 -9.51 9.90 14.05
C GLY A 236 -10.42 8.97 13.24
N ALA A 237 -9.85 8.14 12.34
CA ALA A 237 -10.63 7.09 11.68
C ALA A 237 -11.21 6.11 12.72
N PRO A 238 -12.47 5.69 12.58
CA PRO A 238 -13.06 4.70 13.46
C PRO A 238 -12.40 3.32 13.26
N GLU A 239 -12.55 2.44 14.25
CA GLU A 239 -12.07 1.06 14.15
C GLU A 239 -13.11 0.16 13.46
N PHE A 240 -12.63 -0.92 12.87
CA PHE A 240 -13.49 -1.97 12.34
C PHE A 240 -14.23 -2.69 13.47
N LYS A 241 -15.49 -3.02 13.20
CA LYS A 241 -16.21 -4.08 13.95
C LYS A 241 -15.70 -5.42 13.47
N GLN A 242 -15.08 -6.18 14.36
CA GLN A 242 -14.54 -7.50 14.02
C GLN A 242 -15.52 -8.61 14.41
N THR A 243 -15.73 -9.55 13.50
CA THR A 243 -16.46 -10.80 13.71
C THR A 243 -15.71 -11.95 13.03
N THR A 244 -16.30 -13.15 13.04
CA THR A 244 -15.72 -14.34 12.39
C THR A 244 -16.82 -15.01 11.57
N ASP A 245 -16.50 -15.46 10.38
CA ASP A 245 -17.41 -16.23 9.54
C ASP A 245 -17.44 -17.73 9.96
N LYS A 246 -18.23 -18.52 9.23
CA LYS A 246 -18.33 -19.96 9.45
C LYS A 246 -17.03 -20.75 9.17
N ASP A 247 -16.19 -20.22 8.27
CA ASP A 247 -14.93 -20.80 7.86
C ASP A 247 -13.76 -20.30 8.76
N LYS A 248 -14.10 -19.55 9.82
CA LYS A 248 -13.18 -18.96 10.81
C LYS A 248 -12.31 -17.83 10.24
N ASN A 249 -12.67 -17.28 9.09
CA ASN A 249 -12.01 -16.09 8.57
C ASN A 249 -12.39 -14.88 9.42
N ALA A 250 -11.47 -13.94 9.55
CA ALA A 250 -11.78 -12.68 10.22
C ALA A 250 -12.61 -11.78 9.28
N VAL A 251 -13.72 -11.28 9.79
CA VAL A 251 -14.59 -10.34 9.08
C VAL A 251 -14.50 -8.98 9.77
N LEU A 252 -14.10 -7.98 9.01
CA LEU A 252 -13.97 -6.60 9.46
C LEU A 252 -14.99 -5.74 8.73
N ASP A 253 -15.86 -5.08 9.47
CA ASP A 253 -16.90 -4.20 8.94
C ASP A 253 -16.74 -2.79 9.49
N LEU A 254 -16.77 -1.79 8.61
CA LEU A 254 -16.88 -0.38 8.95
C LEU A 254 -17.98 0.24 8.08
N THR A 255 -18.95 0.87 8.72
CA THR A 255 -20.03 1.60 8.04
C THR A 255 -20.06 3.03 8.55
N MET A 256 -20.10 3.98 7.62
CA MET A 256 -20.34 5.39 7.91
C MET A 256 -21.63 5.83 7.21
N ASP A 257 -22.63 6.17 7.99
CA ASP A 257 -23.95 6.60 7.53
C ASP A 257 -24.15 8.13 7.62
N GLN A 258 -23.13 8.83 8.14
CA GLN A 258 -23.08 10.29 8.17
C GLN A 258 -22.31 10.81 6.95
N PRO A 259 -22.86 11.83 6.27
CA PRO A 259 -22.18 12.40 5.11
C PRO A 259 -20.82 13.01 5.45
N VAL A 260 -19.83 12.66 4.64
CA VAL A 260 -18.43 13.13 4.73
C VAL A 260 -18.17 14.13 3.60
N ASP A 261 -17.55 15.26 3.95
CA ASP A 261 -17.16 16.29 2.98
C ASP A 261 -16.03 15.79 2.06
N ALA A 262 -15.98 16.34 0.85
CA ALA A 262 -14.90 16.06 -0.11
C ALA A 262 -13.52 16.44 0.45
N GLU A 263 -12.48 15.88 -0.16
CA GLU A 263 -11.11 16.33 0.09
C GLU A 263 -10.92 17.78 -0.36
N PRO A 264 -10.21 18.60 0.43
CA PRO A 264 -9.82 19.94 -0.01
C PRO A 264 -8.96 19.89 -1.28
N SER A 265 -9.24 20.75 -2.25
CA SER A 265 -8.58 20.71 -3.55
C SER A 265 -7.16 21.27 -3.59
N VAL A 266 -6.71 21.97 -2.55
CA VAL A 266 -5.43 22.70 -2.52
C VAL A 266 -4.72 22.52 -1.18
N TRP A 267 -3.41 22.31 -1.23
CA TRP A 267 -2.54 22.21 -0.04
C TRP A 267 -2.95 21.10 0.93
N TYR A 268 -3.45 20.01 0.40
CA TYR A 268 -3.97 18.89 1.17
C TYR A 268 -3.02 17.69 1.10
N ASN A 269 -2.74 17.13 2.27
CA ASN A 269 -2.02 15.87 2.38
C ASN A 269 -2.93 14.86 3.07
N ALA A 270 -3.47 13.93 2.31
CA ALA A 270 -4.44 12.94 2.78
C ALA A 270 -3.91 12.12 3.95
N THR A 271 -2.64 11.72 3.94
CA THR A 271 -2.05 10.92 5.03
C THR A 271 -1.87 11.67 6.35
N VAL A 272 -1.88 13.01 6.31
CA VAL A 272 -1.76 13.86 7.51
C VAL A 272 -3.11 14.38 7.97
N GLN A 273 -4.02 14.67 7.03
CA GLN A 273 -5.22 15.45 7.29
C GLN A 273 -6.54 14.67 7.17
N SER A 274 -6.53 13.54 6.42
CA SER A 274 -7.72 12.69 6.33
C SER A 274 -7.73 11.58 7.35
N PRO A 275 -8.91 11.22 7.88
CA PRO A 275 -9.08 9.94 8.53
C PRO A 275 -8.90 8.81 7.51
N TYR A 276 -8.05 7.84 7.84
CA TYR A 276 -7.81 6.65 7.03
C TYR A 276 -7.41 5.45 7.89
N ILE A 277 -7.54 4.26 7.34
CA ILE A 277 -7.05 3.03 7.95
C ILE A 277 -5.97 2.44 7.06
N MET A 278 -4.82 2.12 7.64
CA MET A 278 -3.76 1.39 6.96
C MET A 278 -3.73 -0.04 7.46
N MET A 279 -3.76 -1.01 6.54
CA MET A 279 -3.78 -2.43 6.82
C MET A 279 -2.60 -3.14 6.16
N PHE A 280 -1.97 -4.03 6.90
CA PHE A 280 -0.88 -4.86 6.44
C PHE A 280 -1.22 -6.33 6.63
N ILE A 281 -1.10 -7.13 5.56
CA ILE A 281 -1.44 -8.54 5.54
C ILE A 281 -0.20 -9.35 5.14
N THR A 282 0.13 -10.36 5.93
CA THR A 282 1.31 -11.18 5.70
C THR A 282 1.06 -12.66 6.04
N PRO A 283 1.72 -13.61 5.36
CA PRO A 283 1.68 -14.99 5.75
C PRO A 283 2.30 -15.20 7.14
N THR A 284 1.66 -16.01 7.99
CA THR A 284 2.20 -16.36 9.31
C THR A 284 3.48 -17.19 9.23
N LYS A 285 3.69 -17.90 8.12
CA LYS A 285 4.85 -18.74 7.85
C LYS A 285 5.40 -18.42 6.46
N THR A 286 6.52 -17.73 6.42
CA THR A 286 7.25 -17.47 5.16
C THR A 286 8.75 -17.69 5.40
N LYS A 287 9.45 -18.18 4.36
CA LYS A 287 10.91 -18.32 4.37
C LYS A 287 11.64 -17.17 3.69
N THR A 288 10.91 -16.38 2.92
CA THR A 288 11.46 -15.46 1.93
C THR A 288 11.33 -14.00 2.30
N VAL A 289 10.42 -13.67 3.21
CA VAL A 289 10.20 -12.29 3.64
C VAL A 289 10.71 -12.11 5.06
N ILE A 290 11.56 -11.10 5.25
CA ILE A 290 11.98 -10.64 6.56
C ILE A 290 10.81 -9.82 7.11
N VAL A 291 9.95 -10.50 7.88
CA VAL A 291 8.85 -9.85 8.61
C VAL A 291 9.08 -10.13 10.08
N GLU A 292 8.93 -9.12 10.90
CA GLU A 292 9.12 -9.21 12.33
C GLU A 292 8.24 -10.31 12.95
N LYS A 293 8.78 -11.00 13.93
CA LYS A 293 8.04 -12.03 14.64
C LYS A 293 6.72 -11.50 15.20
N ALA A 294 6.71 -10.24 15.66
CA ALA A 294 5.53 -9.58 16.17
C ALA A 294 4.43 -9.44 15.10
N MET A 295 4.81 -9.23 13.81
CA MET A 295 3.86 -9.06 12.71
C MET A 295 3.28 -10.37 12.20
N ARG A 296 3.89 -11.51 12.50
CA ARG A 296 3.48 -12.83 12.01
C ARG A 296 2.54 -13.59 12.93
N GLN A 297 2.05 -12.96 13.98
CA GLN A 297 1.04 -13.56 14.83
C GLN A 297 -0.27 -13.70 14.07
N LYS A 298 -0.79 -14.93 14.03
CA LYS A 298 -2.05 -15.27 13.38
C LYS A 298 -3.21 -14.40 13.91
N GLY A 299 -4.10 -14.01 13.01
CA GLY A 299 -5.29 -13.22 13.30
C GLY A 299 -5.11 -11.73 13.08
N VAL A 300 -6.14 -10.98 13.45
CA VAL A 300 -6.22 -9.53 13.25
C VAL A 300 -5.86 -8.78 14.53
N ARG A 301 -5.07 -7.74 14.41
CA ARG A 301 -4.69 -6.84 15.51
C ARG A 301 -4.88 -5.39 15.10
N ALA A 302 -5.68 -4.70 15.89
CA ALA A 302 -5.94 -3.27 15.75
C ALA A 302 -4.88 -2.47 16.54
N ASN A 303 -4.41 -1.38 15.98
CA ASN A 303 -3.55 -0.39 16.65
C ASN A 303 -2.43 -1.01 17.51
N PRO A 304 -1.56 -1.86 16.94
CA PRO A 304 -0.57 -2.60 17.71
C PRO A 304 0.41 -1.70 18.43
N ASP A 305 0.97 -2.18 19.54
CA ASP A 305 2.11 -1.53 20.18
C ASP A 305 3.32 -1.49 19.21
N VAL A 306 3.98 -0.34 19.16
CA VAL A 306 5.12 -0.09 18.28
C VAL A 306 6.41 -0.66 18.88
N ALA A 307 6.51 -0.78 20.19
CA ALA A 307 7.76 -1.19 20.85
C ALA A 307 8.33 -2.52 20.32
N PRO A 308 7.54 -3.62 20.13
CA PRO A 308 8.05 -4.84 19.54
C PRO A 308 8.59 -4.69 18.11
N ILE A 309 7.97 -3.81 17.31
CA ILE A 309 8.40 -3.52 15.93
C ILE A 309 9.76 -2.83 15.96
N LEU A 310 9.89 -1.81 16.80
CA LEU A 310 11.15 -1.08 16.97
C LEU A 310 12.27 -1.97 17.51
N GLN A 311 11.99 -2.85 18.47
CA GLN A 311 12.98 -3.81 18.98
C GLN A 311 13.51 -4.74 17.89
N ASP A 312 12.64 -5.26 17.04
CA ASP A 312 13.07 -6.13 15.94
C ASP A 312 13.86 -5.35 14.88
N ASP A 313 13.48 -4.10 14.61
CA ASP A 313 14.21 -3.21 13.72
C ASP A 313 15.60 -2.85 14.28
N TRP A 314 15.71 -2.55 15.59
CA TRP A 314 17.00 -2.37 16.29
C TRP A 314 17.89 -3.60 16.18
N LYS A 315 17.37 -4.81 16.40
CA LYS A 315 18.13 -6.05 16.24
C LYS A 315 18.66 -6.21 14.83
N LEU A 316 17.81 -5.91 13.85
CA LEU A 316 18.19 -5.95 12.44
C LEU A 316 19.31 -4.95 12.15
N MET A 317 19.16 -3.71 12.57
CA MET A 317 20.18 -2.66 12.42
C MET A 317 21.51 -3.06 13.08
N LYS A 318 21.49 -3.51 14.34
CA LYS A 318 22.68 -4.02 15.05
C LYS A 318 23.36 -5.14 14.26
N THR A 319 22.59 -6.05 13.67
CA THR A 319 23.11 -7.15 12.86
C THR A 319 23.84 -6.64 11.62
N TYR A 320 23.29 -5.65 10.95
CA TYR A 320 23.93 -5.04 9.78
C TYR A 320 25.20 -4.26 10.15
N VAL A 321 25.16 -3.50 11.23
CA VAL A 321 26.31 -2.68 11.69
C VAL A 321 27.41 -3.54 12.30
N SER A 322 27.09 -4.67 12.96
CA SER A 322 28.04 -5.55 13.63
C SER A 322 28.74 -6.56 12.72
N LYS A 323 28.14 -6.92 11.61
CA LYS A 323 28.77 -7.85 10.66
C LYS A 323 30.01 -7.18 10.07
N ASN A 324 31.17 -7.74 10.38
CA ASN A 324 32.44 -7.36 9.80
C ASN A 324 32.35 -7.31 8.28
N GLY A 325 32.20 -6.07 7.76
CA GLY A 325 32.57 -5.72 6.43
C GLY A 325 32.06 -6.59 5.30
N TYR A 326 30.80 -6.43 4.91
CA TYR A 326 30.51 -6.55 3.49
C TYR A 326 31.14 -5.33 2.83
N SER A 327 32.41 -5.45 2.46
CA SER A 327 33.08 -4.44 1.65
C SER A 327 32.57 -4.63 0.21
N PRO A 328 31.80 -3.71 -0.36
CA PRO A 328 31.39 -3.84 -1.75
C PRO A 328 32.64 -3.86 -2.61
N ILE A 329 32.75 -4.87 -3.47
CA ILE A 329 33.84 -5.01 -4.43
C ILE A 329 33.93 -3.70 -5.24
N GLY A 330 35.05 -3.01 -5.15
CA GLY A 330 35.33 -1.76 -5.87
C GLY A 330 35.32 -0.47 -5.06
N LEU A 331 34.65 -0.39 -3.90
CA LEU A 331 34.67 0.79 -3.04
C LEU A 331 35.77 0.75 -1.96
N SER A 332 36.24 -0.44 -1.62
CA SER A 332 37.21 -0.65 -0.53
C SER A 332 38.52 0.13 -0.69
N GLY A 333 39.05 0.26 -1.90
CA GLY A 333 40.31 0.99 -2.15
C GLY A 333 40.21 2.49 -1.95
N LYS A 334 39.09 3.12 -2.30
CA LYS A 334 38.85 4.56 -2.10
C LYS A 334 38.67 4.87 -0.61
N TYR A 335 37.81 4.11 0.07
CA TYR A 335 37.60 4.25 1.51
C TYR A 335 38.87 4.00 2.30
N THR A 336 39.66 2.99 1.94
CA THR A 336 40.91 2.68 2.62
C THR A 336 41.90 3.84 2.54
N ARG A 337 41.98 4.55 1.42
CA ARG A 337 42.87 5.74 1.28
C ARG A 337 42.38 6.89 2.15
N VAL A 338 41.10 7.23 2.11
CA VAL A 338 40.52 8.29 2.95
C VAL A 338 40.69 7.94 4.43
N PHE A 339 40.38 6.70 4.81
CA PHE A 339 40.55 6.23 6.18
C PHE A 339 42.01 6.36 6.68
N LYS A 340 42.99 5.92 5.89
CA LYS A 340 44.42 6.06 6.27
C LYS A 340 44.84 7.52 6.44
N ALA A 341 44.34 8.38 5.56
CA ALA A 341 44.61 9.81 5.67
C ALA A 341 44.04 10.41 6.97
N LEU A 342 42.75 10.08 7.26
CA LEU A 342 42.07 10.60 8.45
C LEU A 342 42.58 10.00 9.76
N LYS A 343 43.04 8.74 9.75
CA LYS A 343 43.65 8.11 10.94
C LYS A 343 44.88 8.86 11.44
N ASN A 344 45.71 9.36 10.53
CA ASN A 344 46.96 10.05 10.82
C ASN A 344 46.80 11.57 10.87
N ALA A 345 45.61 12.11 10.60
CA ALA A 345 45.35 13.54 10.64
C ALA A 345 45.06 14.00 12.07
N ASP A 346 45.63 15.17 12.42
CA ASP A 346 45.31 15.88 13.65
C ASP A 346 43.96 16.61 13.48
N LEU A 347 42.90 15.85 13.59
CA LEU A 347 41.53 16.30 13.44
C LEU A 347 40.65 15.76 14.57
N SER A 348 39.68 16.56 14.99
CA SER A 348 38.68 16.14 15.96
C SER A 348 37.81 14.98 15.43
N ALA A 349 37.11 14.31 16.32
CA ALA A 349 36.14 13.26 15.94
C ALA A 349 35.06 13.80 14.99
N GLU A 350 34.61 15.01 15.23
CA GLU A 350 33.63 15.72 14.43
C GLU A 350 34.12 15.99 13.01
N GLU A 351 35.31 16.54 12.88
CA GLU A 351 35.92 16.80 11.56
C GLU A 351 36.19 15.51 10.78
N LYS A 352 36.58 14.42 11.45
CA LYS A 352 36.75 13.10 10.82
C LYS A 352 35.43 12.56 10.34
N ALA A 353 34.35 12.68 11.13
CA ALA A 353 33.00 12.23 10.76
C ALA A 353 32.47 13.04 9.57
N ASP A 354 32.57 14.36 9.61
CA ASP A 354 32.12 15.24 8.52
C ASP A 354 32.82 14.90 7.20
N ARG A 355 34.14 14.67 7.22
CA ARG A 355 34.89 14.29 6.01
C ARG A 355 34.48 12.91 5.46
N ILE A 356 34.17 11.93 6.33
CA ILE A 356 33.71 10.63 5.88
C ILE A 356 32.27 10.74 5.31
N PHE A 357 31.40 11.51 5.94
CA PHE A 357 30.05 11.74 5.44
C PHE A 357 30.07 12.46 4.10
N SER A 358 30.86 13.52 3.98
CA SER A 358 31.05 14.26 2.73
C SER A 358 31.62 13.38 1.62
N PHE A 359 32.60 12.53 1.95
CA PHE A 359 33.17 11.59 0.99
C PHE A 359 32.12 10.58 0.50
N GLU A 360 31.28 10.07 1.41
CA GLU A 360 30.20 9.15 1.06
C GLU A 360 29.19 9.81 0.10
N TYR A 361 28.76 11.03 0.40
CA TYR A 361 27.83 11.76 -0.45
C TYR A 361 28.37 12.08 -1.84
N ILE A 362 29.67 12.32 -1.97
CA ILE A 362 30.31 12.69 -3.24
C ILE A 362 30.68 11.45 -4.06
N CYS A 363 31.16 10.38 -3.42
CA CYS A 363 31.88 9.31 -4.10
C CYS A 363 31.16 7.97 -4.18
N ALA A 364 30.24 7.69 -3.27
CA ALA A 364 29.69 6.36 -3.14
C ALA A 364 28.31 6.18 -3.81
N GLY A 365 27.61 7.25 -4.05
CA GLY A 365 26.24 7.15 -4.52
C GLY A 365 25.33 6.42 -3.51
N THR A 366 24.09 6.20 -3.88
CA THR A 366 23.03 5.61 -3.03
C THR A 366 23.15 4.10 -2.81
N SER A 367 24.31 3.55 -2.57
CA SER A 367 24.42 2.11 -2.37
C SER A 367 24.13 1.71 -0.91
N GLN A 368 23.43 0.60 -0.75
CA GLN A 368 23.19 -0.09 0.53
C GLN A 368 24.48 -0.40 1.33
N ALA A 369 25.65 -0.28 0.67
CA ALA A 369 26.97 -0.42 1.23
C ALA A 369 27.31 0.64 2.30
N SER A 370 26.68 1.80 2.21
CA SER A 370 26.89 2.93 3.14
C SER A 370 26.50 2.58 4.57
N PHE A 371 25.49 1.74 4.78
CA PHE A 371 25.04 1.34 6.11
C PHE A 371 26.09 0.60 6.93
N ASN A 372 26.95 -0.17 6.29
CA ASN A 372 27.94 -0.99 6.98
C ASN A 372 29.33 -0.35 6.99
N VAL A 373 29.67 0.32 5.91
CA VAL A 373 31.04 0.83 5.70
C VAL A 373 31.30 2.05 6.56
N VAL A 374 30.42 3.05 6.52
CA VAL A 374 30.65 4.33 7.22
C VAL A 374 30.72 4.17 8.74
N PRO A 375 29.74 3.52 9.42
CA PRO A 375 29.81 3.33 10.86
C PRO A 375 31.05 2.55 11.32
N ASN A 376 31.45 1.53 10.54
CA ASN A 376 32.64 0.74 10.87
C ASN A 376 33.98 1.53 10.74
N TYR A 377 34.09 2.38 9.72
CA TYR A 377 35.24 3.23 9.57
C TYR A 377 35.31 4.30 10.66
N LEU A 378 34.19 4.93 10.98
CA LEU A 378 34.12 5.93 12.06
C LEU A 378 34.52 5.32 13.41
N ARG A 379 33.99 4.14 13.73
CA ARG A 379 34.37 3.42 14.96
C ARG A 379 35.88 3.12 15.03
N LYS A 380 36.49 2.74 13.91
CA LYS A 380 37.95 2.52 13.81
C LYS A 380 38.78 3.82 13.96
N LEU A 381 38.18 4.97 13.75
CA LEU A 381 38.73 6.28 13.98
C LEU A 381 38.53 6.81 15.41
N GLY A 382 37.87 5.99 16.28
CA GLY A 382 37.55 6.40 17.65
C GLY A 382 36.32 7.33 17.73
N VAL A 383 35.51 7.38 16.68
CA VAL A 383 34.30 8.20 16.64
C VAL A 383 33.10 7.37 17.16
N GLU A 384 32.46 7.85 18.20
CA GLU A 384 31.25 7.22 18.75
C GLU A 384 29.99 7.69 18.00
N LEU A 385 29.18 6.74 17.58
CA LEU A 385 27.92 6.97 16.89
C LEU A 385 26.76 6.44 17.71
N GLU A 386 25.71 7.22 17.78
CA GLU A 386 24.40 6.81 18.24
C GLU A 386 23.56 6.42 17.02
N MET A 387 22.72 5.40 17.18
CA MET A 387 21.83 4.93 16.11
C MET A 387 20.42 5.47 16.34
N GLY A 388 19.75 5.86 15.24
CA GLY A 388 18.39 6.37 15.29
C GLY A 388 17.49 5.72 14.24
N ILE A 389 16.20 5.65 14.53
CA ILE A 389 15.13 5.22 13.62
C ILE A 389 14.12 6.34 13.49
N THR A 390 13.77 6.67 12.26
CA THR A 390 12.72 7.63 11.91
C THR A 390 11.93 7.16 10.68
N THR A 391 10.98 7.96 10.24
CA THR A 391 10.19 7.72 9.03
C THR A 391 10.13 8.97 8.17
N PRO A 392 10.10 8.84 6.82
CA PRO A 392 9.99 9.98 5.94
C PRO A 392 8.60 10.65 5.99
N LEU A 393 8.50 11.88 5.49
CA LEU A 393 7.22 12.53 5.23
C LEU A 393 6.39 11.68 4.26
N GLY A 394 5.09 11.55 4.56
CA GLY A 394 4.17 10.70 3.81
C GLY A 394 4.10 9.25 4.30
N ALA A 395 5.05 8.79 5.12
CA ALA A 395 4.93 7.52 5.84
C ALA A 395 4.26 7.71 7.22
N LEU A 396 3.82 6.60 7.82
CA LEU A 396 3.33 6.61 9.21
C LEU A 396 4.40 7.21 10.13
N PRO A 397 4.01 8.00 11.15
CA PRO A 397 4.93 8.41 12.20
C PRO A 397 5.58 7.20 12.88
N VAL A 398 6.82 7.34 13.32
CA VAL A 398 7.58 6.23 13.91
C VAL A 398 6.93 5.64 15.16
N ASP A 399 6.13 6.41 15.88
CA ASP A 399 5.33 5.99 17.03
C ASP A 399 3.97 5.36 16.65
N GLN A 400 3.70 5.23 15.35
CA GLN A 400 2.45 4.67 14.82
C GLN A 400 2.70 3.60 13.74
N LEU A 401 3.87 3.00 13.73
CA LEU A 401 4.23 1.97 12.76
C LEU A 401 3.34 0.73 12.88
N ILE A 402 3.10 0.10 11.73
CA ILE A 402 2.50 -1.23 11.62
C ILE A 402 3.49 -2.25 11.04
N ASN A 403 4.58 -1.77 10.44
CA ASN A 403 5.72 -2.57 9.97
C ASN A 403 6.97 -1.69 9.92
N TYR A 404 8.16 -2.28 9.75
CA TYR A 404 9.43 -1.55 9.64
C TYR A 404 9.80 -1.13 8.21
N ASN A 405 9.05 -1.56 7.19
CA ASN A 405 9.40 -1.25 5.79
C ASN A 405 9.39 0.26 5.48
N SER A 406 8.78 1.05 6.37
CA SER A 406 8.72 2.51 6.26
C SER A 406 9.79 3.21 7.09
N THR A 407 10.61 2.47 7.86
CA THR A 407 11.63 3.06 8.71
C THR A 407 12.88 3.45 7.92
N THR A 408 13.55 4.47 8.42
CA THR A 408 14.86 4.89 7.95
C THR A 408 15.82 4.91 9.13
N TRP A 409 16.92 4.21 8.99
CA TRP A 409 18.01 4.24 9.95
C TRP A 409 18.91 5.43 9.69
N PHE A 410 19.33 6.08 10.75
CA PHE A 410 20.32 7.15 10.68
C PHE A 410 21.31 7.04 11.85
N PHE A 411 22.41 7.76 11.75
CA PHE A 411 23.43 7.82 12.78
C PHE A 411 23.61 9.26 13.21
N ARG A 412 23.88 9.48 14.49
CA ARG A 412 24.28 10.75 15.05
C ARG A 412 25.67 10.61 15.65
N LEU A 413 26.55 11.57 15.41
CA LEU A 413 27.79 11.65 16.14
C LEU A 413 27.45 12.03 17.58
N LYS A 414 27.85 11.19 18.54
CA LYS A 414 27.51 11.35 19.96
C LYS A 414 27.92 12.74 20.48
N GLY A 415 26.99 13.40 21.14
CA GLY A 415 27.19 14.73 21.71
C GLY A 415 27.17 15.89 20.70
N THR A 416 26.85 15.67 19.45
CA THR A 416 26.79 16.70 18.40
C THR A 416 25.44 16.72 17.67
N ASN A 417 25.29 17.69 16.75
CA ASN A 417 24.19 17.78 15.81
C ASN A 417 24.55 17.30 14.40
N LEU A 418 25.58 16.47 14.28
CA LEU A 418 25.95 15.86 13.00
C LEU A 418 25.20 14.56 12.80
N TYR A 419 24.45 14.49 11.70
CA TYR A 419 23.64 13.35 11.32
C TYR A 419 24.09 12.76 9.99
N TYR A 420 24.00 11.45 9.89
CA TYR A 420 24.24 10.71 8.66
C TYR A 420 23.05 9.83 8.32
N PHE A 421 22.40 10.13 7.19
CA PHE A 421 21.27 9.38 6.64
C PHE A 421 21.75 8.57 5.43
N PRO A 422 22.04 7.28 5.58
CA PRO A 422 22.47 6.44 4.47
C PRO A 422 21.44 6.42 3.32
N GLY A 423 21.92 6.59 2.08
CA GLY A 423 21.05 6.53 0.91
C GLY A 423 20.22 7.79 0.64
N THR A 424 20.40 8.86 1.40
CA THR A 424 19.77 10.16 1.17
C THR A 424 20.81 11.22 0.84
N TYR A 425 20.38 12.34 0.27
CA TYR A 425 21.26 13.43 -0.17
C TYR A 425 21.04 14.72 0.63
N PRO A 426 21.45 14.83 1.90
CA PRO A 426 21.82 16.14 2.39
C PRO A 426 23.20 16.46 1.83
N LYS A 427 23.42 17.67 1.40
CA LYS A 427 24.72 18.11 0.90
C LYS A 427 25.73 18.35 2.03
N VAL A 428 25.26 18.41 3.26
CA VAL A 428 26.03 18.73 4.47
C VAL A 428 25.62 17.79 5.59
N ALA A 429 26.59 17.24 6.32
CA ALA A 429 26.32 16.28 7.40
C ALA A 429 25.54 16.85 8.60
N SER A 430 25.51 18.17 8.76
CA SER A 430 24.72 18.87 9.78
C SER A 430 23.26 19.09 9.38
N GLU A 431 22.87 18.80 8.14
CA GLU A 431 21.51 18.97 7.68
C GLU A 431 20.72 17.66 7.78
N ILE A 432 19.57 17.73 8.42
CA ILE A 432 18.56 16.68 8.32
C ILE A 432 17.87 16.81 6.97
N PRO A 433 17.86 15.75 6.13
CA PRO A 433 17.17 15.79 4.84
C PRO A 433 15.73 16.25 5.00
N TYR A 434 15.23 17.11 4.12
CA TYR A 434 13.92 17.75 4.23
C TYR A 434 12.77 16.75 4.47
N ILE A 435 12.86 15.54 3.91
CA ILE A 435 11.85 14.48 4.08
C ILE A 435 11.78 13.92 5.51
N TYR A 436 12.76 14.21 6.37
CA TYR A 436 12.79 13.78 7.79
C TYR A 436 12.63 14.95 8.76
N GLN A 437 12.66 16.20 8.27
CA GLN A 437 12.52 17.38 9.13
C GLN A 437 11.15 17.39 9.80
N GLY A 438 11.13 17.71 11.11
CA GLY A 438 9.91 17.69 11.93
C GLY A 438 9.34 16.31 12.23
N ARG A 439 10.03 15.23 11.84
CA ARG A 439 9.61 13.86 12.16
C ARG A 439 10.13 13.42 13.52
N LYS A 440 9.31 12.67 14.25
CA LYS A 440 9.77 11.98 15.46
C LYS A 440 10.84 10.95 15.10
N ALA A 441 11.80 10.75 16.02
CA ALA A 441 12.81 9.72 15.91
C ALA A 441 13.00 9.04 17.27
N TYR A 442 13.32 7.76 17.24
CA TYR A 442 13.80 7.01 18.40
C TYR A 442 15.31 6.85 18.28
N MET A 443 16.02 7.23 19.34
CA MET A 443 17.45 7.00 19.48
C MET A 443 17.67 5.76 20.34
N GLN A 444 18.61 4.93 19.95
CA GLN A 444 19.03 3.83 20.79
C GLN A 444 19.93 4.36 21.90
N ASP A 445 19.59 4.07 23.16
CA ASP A 445 20.47 4.36 24.28
C ASP A 445 21.76 3.54 24.16
N SER A 446 22.88 4.20 24.42
CA SER A 446 24.22 3.61 24.25
C SER A 446 24.56 2.52 25.27
N GLU A 447 23.67 2.24 26.22
CA GLU A 447 23.90 1.33 27.36
C GLU A 447 23.17 -0.02 27.27
N GLU A 448 22.46 -0.33 26.16
CA GLU A 448 21.86 -1.65 25.96
C GLU A 448 22.45 -2.42 24.77
#